data_1f4352820c4525d5c41f633b2fa9111e
#
_entry.id   1f4352820c4525d5c41f633b2fa9111e
#
_cell.length_a   1.000
_cell.length_b   1.000
_cell.length_c   1.000
_cell.angle_alpha   90.00
_cell.angle_beta   90.00
_cell.angle_gamma   90.00
#
_symmetry.space_group_name_H-M   'P 1'
#
loop_
_entity.id
_entity.type
_entity.pdbx_description
1 polymer ?
#
loop_
_entity_poly.entity_id
_entity_poly.type
_entity_poly.pdbx_seq_one_letter_code
_entity_poly.pdbx_strand_id
1 'polypeptide(L)'
;MEDERILELGKIPFPPYVHNEKIDPGRYQTVYAKVPGAVAAPTAGLHFTEQLLQELSLNGVSIVKVTLHVGIGTFRPVKTNNIDEHKMEFEWYSVSEEAASTINSAKKTGGSIFACGTTVVRTLESSSGKDGLVVAGSGETNLFIKPGYSFKVVDHLITNFHLPGSTLLLLVSALASREKIFEAYEYAIEKRFRFYSFGDAMLIL
;
A
#
# COMPACT_ATOMS: atom_id res chain seq x y z
N MET A 1 -26.67 12.66 -1.49
CA MET A 1 -26.07 13.84 -2.14
C MET A 1 -25.14 14.43 -1.10
N GLU A 2 -23.84 14.20 -1.24
CA GLU A 2 -22.85 14.94 -0.45
C GLU A 2 -22.91 16.39 -0.91
N ASP A 3 -23.02 17.32 0.05
CA ASP A 3 -23.07 18.74 -0.25
C ASP A 3 -21.69 19.17 -0.78
N GLU A 4 -21.58 19.53 -2.06
CA GLU A 4 -20.33 19.96 -2.71
C GLU A 4 -19.61 21.05 -1.90
N ARG A 5 -20.34 21.88 -1.17
CA ARG A 5 -19.82 22.92 -0.27
C ARG A 5 -19.01 22.34 0.90
N ILE A 6 -19.28 21.10 1.33
CA ILE A 6 -18.50 20.42 2.38
C ILE A 6 -17.14 20.02 1.84
N LEU A 7 -17.08 19.57 0.58
CA LEU A 7 -15.83 19.19 -0.07
C LEU A 7 -14.89 20.40 -0.28
N GLU A 8 -15.45 21.58 -0.56
CA GLU A 8 -14.67 22.82 -0.71
C GLU A 8 -14.04 23.30 0.61
N LEU A 9 -14.65 22.99 1.75
CA LEU A 9 -14.13 23.30 3.09
C LEU A 9 -13.12 22.28 3.58
N GLY A 10 -13.04 21.12 2.95
CA GLY A 10 -12.16 20.02 3.31
C GLY A 10 -10.69 20.36 3.09
N LYS A 11 -9.84 20.01 4.07
CA LYS A 11 -8.38 20.05 3.91
C LYS A 11 -7.87 18.63 3.72
N ILE A 12 -6.91 18.44 2.80
CA ILE A 12 -6.25 17.15 2.64
C ILE A 12 -5.50 16.82 3.94
N PRO A 13 -5.83 15.70 4.59
CA PRO A 13 -5.18 15.29 5.83
C PRO A 13 -3.81 14.68 5.52
N PHE A 14 -2.78 15.50 5.51
CA PHE A 14 -1.40 14.98 5.43
C PHE A 14 -1.07 14.15 6.67
N PRO A 15 -0.18 13.15 6.53
CA PRO A 15 0.34 12.41 7.69
C PRO A 15 0.89 13.34 8.76
N PRO A 16 0.77 13.02 10.07
CA PRO A 16 1.13 13.91 11.18
C PRO A 16 2.58 14.38 11.19
N TYR A 17 3.48 13.66 10.53
CA TYR A 17 4.90 14.00 10.42
C TYR A 17 5.20 14.93 9.24
N VAL A 18 4.21 15.29 8.44
CA VAL A 18 4.38 16.26 7.32
C VAL A 18 4.02 17.65 7.83
N HIS A 19 5.04 18.46 8.08
CA HIS A 19 4.90 19.81 8.63
C HIS A 19 5.07 20.91 7.58
N ASN A 20 5.29 20.55 6.31
CA ASN A 20 5.50 21.54 5.26
C ASN A 20 4.15 21.99 4.68
N GLU A 21 3.70 23.17 5.09
CA GLU A 21 2.44 23.79 4.62
C GLU A 21 2.46 24.20 3.13
N LYS A 22 3.63 24.16 2.48
CA LYS A 22 3.80 24.54 1.06
C LYS A 22 3.70 23.38 0.09
N ILE A 23 3.37 22.16 0.57
CA ILE A 23 3.15 21.02 -0.33
C ILE A 23 1.89 21.27 -1.13
N ASP A 24 2.01 21.25 -2.44
CA ASP A 24 0.87 21.28 -3.34
C ASP A 24 -0.04 20.06 -3.04
N PRO A 25 -1.29 20.29 -2.62
CA PRO A 25 -2.25 19.22 -2.34
C PRO A 25 -2.43 18.24 -3.50
N GLY A 26 -2.35 18.70 -4.74
CA GLY A 26 -2.44 17.87 -5.93
C GLY A 26 -1.33 16.81 -6.05
N ARG A 27 -0.20 17.01 -5.36
CA ARG A 27 0.89 16.03 -5.30
C ARG A 27 0.65 14.90 -4.30
N TYR A 28 -0.36 15.01 -3.45
CA TYR A 28 -0.72 13.96 -2.48
C TYR A 28 -1.81 13.03 -3.03
N GLN A 29 -1.72 12.72 -4.32
CA GLN A 29 -2.56 11.72 -4.97
C GLN A 29 -1.81 11.06 -6.13
N THR A 30 -2.14 9.80 -6.40
CA THR A 30 -1.56 9.05 -7.51
C THR A 30 -2.16 9.49 -8.84
N VAL A 31 -1.36 9.41 -9.92
CA VAL A 31 -1.82 9.74 -11.30
C VAL A 31 -2.95 8.83 -11.79
N TYR A 32 -3.18 7.71 -11.12
CA TYR A 32 -4.21 6.73 -11.48
C TYR A 32 -5.41 6.70 -10.53
N ALA A 33 -5.52 7.61 -9.55
CA ALA A 33 -6.66 7.71 -8.65
C ALA A 33 -7.95 7.99 -9.42
N LYS A 34 -9.03 7.23 -9.13
CA LYS A 34 -10.32 7.38 -9.82
C LYS A 34 -11.52 7.42 -8.88
N VAL A 35 -11.47 6.71 -7.76
CA VAL A 35 -12.61 6.53 -6.86
C VAL A 35 -12.38 7.34 -5.59
N PRO A 36 -13.16 8.40 -5.33
CA PRO A 36 -13.08 9.16 -4.09
C PRO A 36 -13.48 8.30 -2.88
N GLY A 37 -13.00 8.67 -1.67
CA GLY A 37 -13.43 8.04 -0.42
C GLY A 37 -12.28 7.69 0.54
N ALA A 38 -11.03 7.71 0.08
CA ALA A 38 -9.88 7.52 0.95
C ALA A 38 -9.49 8.81 1.66
N VAL A 39 -9.12 8.71 2.94
CA VAL A 39 -8.57 9.82 3.73
C VAL A 39 -7.08 9.99 3.43
N ALA A 40 -6.35 8.90 3.28
CA ALA A 40 -4.92 8.90 2.98
C ALA A 40 -4.62 8.38 1.58
N ALA A 41 -3.68 9.03 0.88
CA ALA A 41 -3.20 8.55 -0.41
C ALA A 41 -2.29 7.31 -0.26
N PRO A 42 -2.28 6.39 -1.24
CA PRO A 42 -1.34 5.28 -1.28
C PRO A 42 0.05 5.78 -1.72
N THR A 43 0.83 6.29 -0.77
CA THR A 43 2.02 7.10 -1.04
C THR A 43 3.13 6.39 -1.80
N ALA A 44 3.21 5.06 -1.75
CA ALA A 44 4.10 4.30 -2.63
C ALA A 44 3.74 4.48 -4.13
N GLY A 45 2.47 4.71 -4.43
CA GLY A 45 2.00 4.98 -5.79
C GLY A 45 2.41 6.34 -6.34
N LEU A 46 2.82 7.30 -5.49
CA LEU A 46 3.29 8.61 -5.91
C LEU A 46 4.62 8.55 -6.69
N HIS A 47 5.35 7.45 -6.59
CA HIS A 47 6.57 7.22 -7.37
C HIS A 47 6.30 6.89 -8.85
N PHE A 48 5.06 6.56 -9.20
CA PHE A 48 4.68 6.21 -10.57
C PHE A 48 4.15 7.43 -11.30
N THR A 49 4.76 7.74 -12.43
CA THR A 49 4.25 8.70 -13.41
C THR A 49 3.45 7.95 -14.49
N GLU A 50 2.61 8.67 -15.25
CA GLU A 50 1.91 8.09 -16.40
C GLU A 50 2.90 7.52 -17.43
N GLN A 51 4.01 8.22 -17.65
CA GLN A 51 5.08 7.77 -18.55
C GLN A 51 5.68 6.45 -18.08
N LEU A 52 6.04 6.33 -16.79
CA LEU A 52 6.62 5.09 -16.25
C LEU A 52 5.63 3.92 -16.36
N LEU A 53 4.35 4.14 -16.05
CA LEU A 53 3.32 3.12 -16.22
C LEU A 53 3.18 2.67 -17.68
N GLN A 54 3.26 3.62 -18.63
CA GLN A 54 3.23 3.31 -20.04
C GLN A 54 4.47 2.50 -20.47
N GLU A 55 5.66 2.89 -20.05
CA GLU A 55 6.91 2.18 -20.32
C GLU A 55 6.88 0.75 -19.81
N LEU A 56 6.39 0.53 -18.57
CA LEU A 56 6.21 -0.80 -17.99
C LEU A 56 5.25 -1.64 -18.84
N SER A 57 4.13 -1.07 -19.25
CA SER A 57 3.15 -1.77 -20.10
C SER A 57 3.73 -2.17 -21.46
N LEU A 58 4.50 -1.28 -22.11
CA LEU A 58 5.19 -1.55 -23.37
C LEU A 58 6.25 -2.66 -23.22
N ASN A 59 6.81 -2.84 -22.04
CA ASN A 59 7.75 -3.92 -21.70
C ASN A 59 7.05 -5.20 -21.19
N GLY A 60 5.73 -5.32 -21.38
CA GLY A 60 4.99 -6.55 -21.10
C GLY A 60 4.54 -6.71 -19.65
N VAL A 61 4.64 -5.67 -18.82
CA VAL A 61 4.11 -5.69 -17.45
C VAL A 61 2.63 -5.37 -17.48
N SER A 62 1.81 -6.26 -16.94
CA SER A 62 0.37 -6.03 -16.77
C SER A 62 0.11 -5.11 -15.58
N ILE A 63 -0.44 -3.93 -15.85
CA ILE A 63 -0.79 -2.95 -14.81
C ILE A 63 -2.23 -3.17 -14.38
N VAL A 64 -2.42 -3.60 -13.13
CA VAL A 64 -3.74 -3.88 -12.54
C VAL A 64 -4.01 -2.88 -11.42
N LYS A 65 -5.25 -2.41 -11.33
CA LYS A 65 -5.68 -1.44 -10.32
C LYS A 65 -6.71 -2.07 -9.38
N VAL A 66 -6.53 -1.83 -8.10
CA VAL A 66 -7.50 -2.15 -7.03
C VAL A 66 -7.85 -0.88 -6.27
N THR A 67 -9.00 -0.86 -5.62
CA THR A 67 -9.43 0.27 -4.78
C THR A 67 -9.34 -0.11 -3.31
N LEU A 68 -8.76 0.77 -2.51
CA LEU A 68 -8.79 0.70 -1.05
C LEU A 68 -9.07 2.09 -0.50
N HIS A 69 -10.04 2.21 0.40
CA HIS A 69 -10.30 3.44 1.14
C HIS A 69 -9.51 3.42 2.45
N VAL A 70 -8.31 4.02 2.39
CA VAL A 70 -7.39 4.08 3.53
C VAL A 70 -7.91 5.08 4.55
N GLY A 71 -8.10 4.61 5.79
CA GLY A 71 -8.51 5.44 6.92
C GLY A 71 -7.32 6.12 7.63
N ILE A 72 -7.64 7.00 8.58
CA ILE A 72 -6.64 7.71 9.42
C ILE A 72 -5.82 6.72 10.26
N GLY A 73 -6.39 5.56 10.58
CA GLY A 73 -5.77 4.52 11.42
C GLY A 73 -4.43 4.01 10.91
N THR A 74 -4.20 4.06 9.59
CA THR A 74 -2.94 3.64 8.95
C THR A 74 -1.71 4.40 9.48
N PHE A 75 -1.89 5.64 9.95
CA PHE A 75 -0.79 6.46 10.51
C PHE A 75 -0.66 6.35 12.03
N ARG A 76 -1.50 5.58 12.69
CA ARG A 76 -1.43 5.41 14.15
C ARG A 76 -0.31 4.44 14.53
N PRO A 77 0.57 4.82 15.47
CA PRO A 77 1.57 3.89 15.99
C PRO A 77 0.91 2.76 16.78
N VAL A 78 1.55 1.60 16.80
CA VAL A 78 1.18 0.50 17.69
C VAL A 78 1.39 0.96 19.13
N LYS A 79 0.33 0.95 19.95
CA LYS A 79 0.35 1.42 21.34
C LYS A 79 0.39 0.28 22.36
N THR A 80 0.23 -0.96 21.92
CA THR A 80 0.20 -2.13 22.78
C THR A 80 1.61 -2.64 23.04
N ASN A 81 1.91 -3.07 24.27
CA ASN A 81 3.17 -3.74 24.61
C ASN A 81 3.27 -5.14 23.98
N ASN A 82 2.13 -5.79 23.82
CA ASN A 82 2.01 -7.06 23.11
C ASN A 82 1.38 -6.80 21.73
N ILE A 83 2.12 -7.15 20.68
CA ILE A 83 1.70 -6.94 19.29
C ILE A 83 0.44 -7.75 18.93
N ASP A 84 0.20 -8.87 19.62
CA ASP A 84 -0.97 -9.73 19.38
C ASP A 84 -2.28 -9.09 19.86
N GLU A 85 -2.19 -8.09 20.72
CA GLU A 85 -3.33 -7.32 21.21
C GLU A 85 -3.70 -6.14 20.31
N HIS A 86 -2.85 -5.84 19.32
CA HIS A 86 -3.12 -4.74 18.39
C HIS A 86 -4.30 -5.08 17.49
N LYS A 87 -5.27 -4.16 17.43
CA LYS A 87 -6.44 -4.26 16.55
C LYS A 87 -6.30 -3.28 15.39
N MET A 88 -6.30 -3.82 14.18
CA MET A 88 -6.38 -3.02 12.95
C MET A 88 -7.77 -2.43 12.78
N GLU A 89 -7.84 -1.20 12.30
CA GLU A 89 -9.11 -0.61 11.84
C GLU A 89 -9.55 -1.29 10.55
N PHE A 90 -10.87 -1.33 10.33
CA PHE A 90 -11.43 -1.81 9.07
C PHE A 90 -11.25 -0.78 7.98
N GLU A 91 -10.88 -1.24 6.80
CA GLU A 91 -10.77 -0.44 5.59
C GLU A 91 -11.52 -1.14 4.46
N TRP A 92 -12.35 -0.37 3.75
CA TRP A 92 -13.10 -0.90 2.62
C TRP A 92 -12.21 -1.05 1.39
N TYR A 93 -12.37 -2.17 0.68
CA TYR A 93 -11.65 -2.43 -0.58
C TYR A 93 -12.59 -2.93 -1.67
N SER A 94 -12.13 -2.85 -2.92
CA SER A 94 -12.77 -3.43 -4.08
C SER A 94 -11.75 -3.93 -5.10
N VAL A 95 -12.00 -5.14 -5.61
CA VAL A 95 -11.24 -5.78 -6.69
C VAL A 95 -12.22 -6.12 -7.81
N SER A 96 -12.00 -5.58 -9.01
CA SER A 96 -12.86 -5.88 -10.17
C SER A 96 -12.65 -7.30 -10.69
N GLU A 97 -13.61 -7.83 -11.46
CA GLU A 97 -13.48 -9.14 -12.12
C GLU A 97 -12.27 -9.17 -13.07
N GLU A 98 -12.05 -8.07 -13.81
CA GLU A 98 -10.90 -7.92 -14.70
C GLU A 98 -9.58 -7.99 -13.91
N ALA A 99 -9.49 -7.27 -12.79
CA ALA A 99 -8.30 -7.26 -11.94
C ALA A 99 -8.02 -8.67 -11.38
N ALA A 100 -9.03 -9.33 -10.81
CA ALA A 100 -8.89 -10.67 -10.27
C ALA A 100 -8.49 -11.68 -11.36
N SER A 101 -9.13 -11.64 -12.53
CA SER A 101 -8.83 -12.51 -13.67
C SER A 101 -7.39 -12.33 -14.15
N THR A 102 -6.92 -11.09 -14.30
CA THR A 102 -5.56 -10.79 -14.75
C THR A 102 -4.51 -11.28 -13.76
N ILE A 103 -4.69 -11.00 -12.46
CA ILE A 103 -3.79 -11.46 -11.39
C ILE A 103 -3.73 -13.00 -11.36
N ASN A 104 -4.89 -13.66 -11.37
CA ASN A 104 -4.97 -15.11 -11.33
C ASN A 104 -4.36 -15.77 -12.57
N SER A 105 -4.52 -15.15 -13.74
CA SER A 105 -3.90 -15.63 -14.98
C SER A 105 -2.38 -15.52 -14.91
N ALA A 106 -1.85 -14.40 -14.43
CA ALA A 106 -0.41 -14.21 -14.24
C ALA A 106 0.16 -15.29 -13.30
N LYS A 107 -0.48 -15.53 -12.15
CA LYS A 107 -0.06 -16.59 -11.22
C LYS A 107 -0.06 -17.98 -11.87
N LYS A 108 -1.11 -18.33 -12.61
CA LYS A 108 -1.23 -19.62 -13.30
C LYS A 108 -0.14 -19.86 -14.35
N THR A 109 0.37 -18.79 -14.95
CA THR A 109 1.45 -18.87 -15.95
C THR A 109 2.85 -18.70 -15.36
N GLY A 110 2.99 -18.68 -14.02
CA GLY A 110 4.26 -18.54 -13.32
C GLY A 110 4.80 -17.10 -13.27
N GLY A 111 3.95 -16.11 -13.54
CA GLY A 111 4.28 -14.70 -13.37
C GLY A 111 4.26 -14.28 -11.91
N SER A 112 5.07 -13.28 -11.56
CA SER A 112 5.15 -12.71 -10.20
C SER A 112 4.22 -11.53 -10.02
N ILE A 113 3.66 -11.41 -8.82
CA ILE A 113 2.75 -10.34 -8.42
C ILE A 113 3.50 -9.29 -7.59
N PHE A 114 3.68 -8.12 -8.20
CA PHE A 114 4.27 -6.94 -7.55
C PHE A 114 3.17 -6.05 -7.00
N ALA A 115 3.11 -5.89 -5.69
CA ALA A 115 2.21 -4.92 -5.07
C ALA A 115 2.90 -3.55 -4.97
N CYS A 116 2.17 -2.48 -5.32
CA CYS A 116 2.62 -1.11 -5.06
C CYS A 116 1.85 -0.56 -3.85
N GLY A 117 2.52 -0.53 -2.71
CA GLY A 117 1.98 -0.11 -1.42
C GLY A 117 1.46 -1.26 -0.55
N THR A 118 1.64 -1.09 0.76
CA THR A 118 1.16 -2.04 1.78
C THR A 118 -0.36 -2.18 1.78
N THR A 119 -1.08 -1.17 1.31
CA THR A 119 -2.53 -1.15 1.11
C THR A 119 -2.95 -2.17 0.04
N VAL A 120 -2.22 -2.24 -1.08
CA VAL A 120 -2.47 -3.25 -2.13
C VAL A 120 -2.20 -4.65 -1.60
N VAL A 121 -1.12 -4.85 -0.84
CA VAL A 121 -0.85 -6.14 -0.18
C VAL A 121 -2.05 -6.58 0.66
N ARG A 122 -2.54 -5.72 1.55
CA ARG A 122 -3.68 -6.06 2.43
C ARG A 122 -4.95 -6.36 1.62
N THR A 123 -5.20 -5.60 0.56
CA THR A 123 -6.34 -5.84 -0.33
C THR A 123 -6.26 -7.22 -0.98
N LEU A 124 -5.13 -7.56 -1.62
CA LEU A 124 -4.97 -8.82 -2.34
C LEU A 124 -4.98 -10.03 -1.40
N GLU A 125 -4.29 -9.94 -0.28
CA GLU A 125 -4.26 -11.01 0.73
C GLU A 125 -5.64 -11.23 1.39
N SER A 126 -6.43 -10.16 1.57
CA SER A 126 -7.79 -10.25 2.13
C SER A 126 -8.82 -10.77 1.13
N SER A 127 -8.67 -10.41 -0.14
CA SER A 127 -9.58 -10.84 -1.21
C SER A 127 -9.25 -12.24 -1.77
N SER A 128 -8.23 -12.91 -1.25
CA SER A 128 -7.81 -14.22 -1.74
C SER A 128 -8.44 -15.37 -0.97
N GLY A 129 -8.75 -16.46 -1.69
CA GLY A 129 -9.12 -17.73 -1.13
C GLY A 129 -7.94 -18.48 -0.48
N LYS A 130 -8.22 -19.66 0.08
CA LYS A 130 -7.19 -20.57 0.64
C LYS A 130 -6.24 -21.11 -0.44
N ASP A 131 -6.69 -21.14 -1.67
CA ASP A 131 -5.96 -21.57 -2.86
C ASP A 131 -5.02 -20.46 -3.42
N GLY A 132 -5.00 -19.27 -2.80
CA GLY A 132 -4.23 -18.13 -3.23
C GLY A 132 -4.76 -17.44 -4.50
N LEU A 133 -5.98 -17.75 -4.92
CA LEU A 133 -6.64 -17.03 -6.01
C LEU A 133 -7.38 -15.81 -5.48
N VAL A 134 -7.23 -14.70 -6.18
CA VAL A 134 -7.94 -13.44 -5.87
C VAL A 134 -9.39 -13.56 -6.30
N VAL A 135 -10.30 -13.21 -5.41
CA VAL A 135 -11.75 -13.18 -5.65
C VAL A 135 -12.19 -11.75 -5.92
N ALA A 136 -12.90 -11.53 -7.02
CA ALA A 136 -13.50 -10.23 -7.34
C ALA A 136 -14.63 -9.91 -6.35
N GLY A 137 -14.77 -8.63 -6.04
CA GLY A 137 -15.80 -8.14 -5.14
C GLY A 137 -15.32 -6.98 -4.27
N SER A 138 -16.20 -6.57 -3.37
CA SER A 138 -15.90 -5.54 -2.38
C SER A 138 -16.08 -6.10 -0.97
N GLY A 139 -15.32 -5.56 -0.02
CA GLY A 139 -15.39 -6.00 1.36
C GLY A 139 -14.64 -5.05 2.28
N GLU A 140 -14.56 -5.44 3.53
CA GLU A 140 -13.76 -4.73 4.53
C GLU A 140 -12.61 -5.63 5.00
N THR A 141 -11.47 -5.03 5.29
CA THR A 141 -10.30 -5.74 5.81
C THR A 141 -9.75 -5.06 7.04
N ASN A 142 -9.52 -5.84 8.07
CA ASN A 142 -8.70 -5.50 9.23
C ASN A 142 -7.46 -6.42 9.32
N LEU A 143 -7.03 -6.97 8.20
CA LEU A 143 -5.92 -7.91 8.14
C LEU A 143 -4.65 -7.28 8.71
N PHE A 144 -4.11 -7.92 9.73
CA PHE A 144 -2.87 -7.55 10.38
C PHE A 144 -1.74 -8.51 9.95
N ILE A 145 -0.89 -8.03 9.06
CA ILE A 145 0.27 -8.78 8.58
C ILE A 145 1.48 -8.46 9.45
N LYS A 146 2.08 -9.49 10.03
CA LYS A 146 3.26 -9.43 10.91
C LYS A 146 4.18 -10.63 10.64
N PRO A 147 5.42 -10.66 11.13
CA PRO A 147 6.32 -11.80 10.97
C PRO A 147 5.65 -13.13 11.33
N GLY A 148 5.82 -14.12 10.44
CA GLY A 148 5.11 -15.42 10.50
C GLY A 148 3.86 -15.50 9.62
N TYR A 149 3.43 -14.40 8.98
CA TYR A 149 2.36 -14.43 7.98
C TYR A 149 2.82 -15.14 6.70
N SER A 150 1.97 -16.01 6.15
CA SER A 150 2.21 -16.69 4.87
C SER A 150 1.46 -15.98 3.76
N PHE A 151 2.19 -15.30 2.88
CA PHE A 151 1.61 -14.61 1.72
C PHE A 151 1.06 -15.62 0.72
N LYS A 152 -0.11 -15.33 0.17
CA LYS A 152 -0.83 -16.18 -0.77
C LYS A 152 -0.81 -15.66 -2.20
N VAL A 153 -0.78 -14.34 -2.33
CA VAL A 153 -0.91 -13.64 -3.62
C VAL A 153 0.33 -12.85 -3.96
N VAL A 154 0.83 -12.05 -3.02
CA VAL A 154 1.88 -11.06 -3.28
C VAL A 154 3.26 -11.71 -3.17
N ASP A 155 4.07 -11.57 -4.22
CA ASP A 155 5.44 -12.06 -4.26
C ASP A 155 6.45 -10.95 -3.92
N HIS A 156 6.20 -9.73 -4.42
CA HIS A 156 7.12 -8.60 -4.33
C HIS A 156 6.38 -7.31 -3.95
N LEU A 157 7.08 -6.36 -3.34
CA LEU A 157 6.48 -5.13 -2.84
C LEU A 157 7.33 -3.90 -3.15
N ILE A 158 6.70 -2.90 -3.76
CA ILE A 158 7.23 -1.54 -3.87
C ILE A 158 6.57 -0.71 -2.77
N THR A 159 7.36 -0.11 -1.90
CA THR A 159 6.83 0.66 -0.76
C THR A 159 7.79 1.75 -0.30
N ASN A 160 7.30 2.71 0.50
CA ASN A 160 8.14 3.71 1.16
C ASN A 160 8.89 3.11 2.36
N PHE A 161 9.84 3.87 2.91
CA PHE A 161 10.41 3.59 4.23
C PHE A 161 9.40 3.99 5.31
N HIS A 162 9.08 3.07 6.22
CA HIS A 162 8.03 3.24 7.23
C HIS A 162 8.57 3.66 8.59
N LEU A 163 7.69 4.28 9.39
CA LEU A 163 7.99 4.70 10.75
C LEU A 163 8.29 3.50 11.67
N PRO A 164 9.24 3.63 12.59
CA PRO A 164 9.40 2.69 13.71
C PRO A 164 8.09 2.54 14.51
N GLY A 165 7.82 1.32 14.98
CA GLY A 165 6.61 1.04 15.76
C GLY A 165 5.30 1.07 14.96
N SER A 166 5.36 1.09 13.63
CA SER A 166 4.18 1.03 12.78
C SER A 166 3.83 -0.40 12.36
N THR A 167 2.54 -0.63 12.09
CA THR A 167 2.06 -1.89 11.50
C THR A 167 2.65 -2.15 10.11
N LEU A 168 3.03 -1.09 9.40
CA LEU A 168 3.64 -1.16 8.07
C LEU A 168 5.06 -1.73 8.12
N LEU A 169 5.85 -1.36 9.15
CA LEU A 169 7.19 -1.94 9.36
C LEU A 169 7.12 -3.45 9.66
N LEU A 170 6.06 -3.90 10.35
CA LEU A 170 5.81 -5.31 10.59
C LEU A 170 5.46 -6.07 9.32
N LEU A 171 4.64 -5.47 8.44
CA LEU A 171 4.26 -6.06 7.16
C LEU A 171 5.48 -6.28 6.26
N VAL A 172 6.35 -5.27 6.09
CA VAL A 172 7.56 -5.43 5.27
C VAL A 172 8.54 -6.44 5.90
N SER A 173 8.61 -6.47 7.24
CA SER A 173 9.40 -7.48 7.95
C SER A 173 8.83 -8.90 7.83
N ALA A 174 7.53 -9.05 7.62
CA ALA A 174 6.91 -10.33 7.32
C ALA A 174 7.27 -10.83 5.92
N LEU A 175 7.43 -9.93 4.94
CA LEU A 175 7.73 -10.30 3.56
C LEU A 175 9.22 -10.64 3.36
N ALA A 176 10.14 -9.84 3.90
CA ALA A 176 11.57 -9.96 3.61
C ALA A 176 12.43 -10.51 4.77
N SER A 177 11.93 -10.61 5.95
CA SER A 177 12.51 -10.76 7.28
C SER A 177 12.87 -9.42 7.95
N ARG A 178 12.86 -9.45 9.29
CA ARG A 178 13.20 -8.29 10.10
C ARG A 178 14.64 -7.84 9.84
N GLU A 179 15.57 -8.77 9.82
CA GLU A 179 17.02 -8.55 9.68
C GLU A 179 17.30 -7.82 8.37
N LYS A 180 16.81 -8.32 7.24
CA LYS A 180 16.99 -7.69 5.91
C LYS A 180 16.38 -6.29 5.83
N ILE A 181 15.22 -6.07 6.44
CA ILE A 181 14.59 -4.75 6.46
C ILE A 181 15.45 -3.78 7.27
N PHE A 182 15.98 -4.18 8.42
CA PHE A 182 16.82 -3.30 9.21
C PHE A 182 18.16 -3.00 8.52
N GLU A 183 18.80 -3.98 7.89
CA GLU A 183 19.99 -3.75 7.05
C GLU A 183 19.73 -2.74 5.93
N ALA A 184 18.58 -2.87 5.23
CA ALA A 184 18.18 -1.93 4.20
C ALA A 184 17.94 -0.51 4.75
N TYR A 185 17.37 -0.39 5.96
CA TYR A 185 17.15 0.90 6.61
C TYR A 185 18.48 1.54 7.05
N GLU A 186 19.41 0.78 7.62
CA GLU A 186 20.74 1.26 7.99
C GLU A 186 21.49 1.78 6.76
N TYR A 187 21.47 1.02 5.67
CA TYR A 187 22.04 1.42 4.40
C TYR A 187 21.40 2.71 3.87
N ALA A 188 20.06 2.80 3.91
CA ALA A 188 19.33 3.97 3.44
C ALA A 188 19.67 5.22 4.29
N ILE A 189 19.83 5.08 5.60
CA ILE A 189 20.26 6.17 6.50
C ILE A 189 21.68 6.61 6.16
N GLU A 190 22.61 5.67 6.00
CA GLU A 190 24.00 5.96 5.62
C GLU A 190 24.07 6.72 4.29
N LYS A 191 23.27 6.30 3.31
CA LYS A 191 23.21 6.91 1.97
C LYS A 191 22.29 8.14 1.89
N ARG A 192 21.71 8.56 3.02
CA ARG A 192 20.85 9.75 3.13
C ARG A 192 19.60 9.68 2.24
N PHE A 193 18.99 8.50 2.11
CA PHE A 193 17.67 8.35 1.51
C PHE A 193 16.63 9.13 2.31
N ARG A 194 15.61 9.63 1.63
CA ARG A 194 14.46 10.28 2.25
C ARG A 194 13.46 9.24 2.71
N PHE A 195 12.88 9.45 3.87
CA PHE A 195 11.96 8.52 4.51
C PHE A 195 10.51 9.01 4.42
N TYR A 196 9.59 8.09 4.67
CA TYR A 196 8.14 8.27 4.81
C TYR A 196 7.44 8.62 3.48
N SER A 197 6.24 9.25 3.56
CA SER A 197 5.30 9.41 2.45
C SER A 197 5.84 10.12 1.20
N PHE A 198 6.71 11.11 1.39
CA PHE A 198 7.33 11.87 0.30
C PHE A 198 8.82 11.56 0.13
N GLY A 199 9.26 10.49 0.77
CA GLY A 199 10.63 10.00 0.67
C GLY A 199 10.86 9.11 -0.54
N ASP A 200 11.93 8.33 -0.46
CA ASP A 200 12.31 7.37 -1.48
C ASP A 200 11.56 6.03 -1.28
N ALA A 201 11.63 5.13 -2.24
CA ALA A 201 10.97 3.83 -2.19
C ALA A 201 11.98 2.69 -2.05
N MET A 202 11.49 1.57 -1.51
CA MET A 202 12.16 0.26 -1.54
C MET A 202 11.42 -0.65 -2.52
N LEU A 203 12.17 -1.51 -3.22
CA LEU A 203 11.67 -2.69 -3.89
C LEU A 203 12.12 -3.93 -3.10
N ILE A 204 11.18 -4.70 -2.61
CA ILE A 204 11.40 -5.96 -1.89
C ILE A 204 11.11 -7.10 -2.86
N LEU A 205 12.13 -7.94 -3.12
CA LEU A 205 12.11 -9.07 -4.04
C LEU A 205 12.11 -10.40 -3.27
#